data_52a1fe7697b7e1128898bc7627b1240b
#
_entry.id   52a1fe7697b7e1128898bc7627b1240b
#
_cell.length_a   1.000
_cell.length_b   1.000
_cell.length_c   1.000
_cell.angle_alpha   90.00
_cell.angle_beta   90.00
_cell.angle_gamma   90.00
#
_symmetry.space_group_name_H-M   'P 1'
#
loop_
_entity.id
_entity.type
_entity.pdbx_description
1 polymer ?
#
loop_
_entity_poly.entity_id
_entity_poly.type
_entity_poly.pdbx_seq_one_letter_code
_entity_poly.pdbx_strand_id
1 'polypeptide(L)'
;MRKLFITAVAVASVMFSSLTAWAQNEIPKGDINLIVASDLGRNGYYDQKKVAATMGDVAEQIGPDAVLALGDTHHYEGVESVSDPLWMTNYELIYSHPELMVHWYPICGNHEYRGNTQAVIDYSKVSRRWDMPAKYYTKAFKDGDTSLLVVFLDTPPLIDKYRKKSDTYPDATKQDADAQLKWLDSVLSDASEDWIVVVGHHPIFASTDKSESERTDMQKRVDTILRRHNVDMYICGHIHNYQYIKKTGSKIDYVVNTSGSKTRVPGDIEGTVFKSDAPGFSVLNADRESLRLNMLDKEGNILYTVKRDK
;
A
#
# COMPACT_ATOMS: atom_id res chain seq x y z
N MET A 1 6.85 57.73 -66.78
CA MET A 1 7.27 56.39 -66.36
C MET A 1 7.48 56.42 -64.86
N ARG A 2 6.48 55.95 -64.08
CA ARG A 2 6.57 55.87 -62.62
C ARG A 2 6.95 54.41 -62.25
N LYS A 3 8.08 54.26 -61.61
CA LYS A 3 8.53 52.92 -61.07
C LYS A 3 7.86 52.72 -59.72
N LEU A 4 7.06 51.67 -59.62
CA LEU A 4 6.49 51.22 -58.41
C LEU A 4 7.53 50.29 -57.65
N PHE A 5 7.91 50.68 -56.44
CA PHE A 5 8.69 49.83 -55.55
C PHE A 5 7.70 49.06 -54.67
N ILE A 6 7.70 47.74 -54.85
CA ILE A 6 6.97 46.83 -53.96
C ILE A 6 7.93 46.43 -52.88
N THR A 7 7.68 46.85 -51.64
CA THR A 7 8.41 46.42 -50.46
C THR A 7 7.73 45.15 -49.90
N ALA A 8 8.38 44.00 -50.02
CA ALA A 8 7.91 42.79 -49.41
C ALA A 8 8.25 42.82 -47.92
N VAL A 9 7.23 42.84 -47.07
CA VAL A 9 7.37 42.66 -45.62
C VAL A 9 7.29 41.15 -45.34
N ALA A 10 8.41 40.55 -44.97
CA ALA A 10 8.44 39.18 -44.48
C ALA A 10 7.99 39.17 -43.02
N VAL A 11 6.81 38.62 -42.73
CA VAL A 11 6.33 38.35 -41.38
C VAL A 11 6.90 37.02 -40.97
N ALA A 12 7.93 37.03 -40.12
CA ALA A 12 8.45 35.85 -39.47
C ALA A 12 7.51 35.49 -38.30
N SER A 13 6.64 34.50 -38.50
CA SER A 13 5.85 33.90 -37.43
C SER A 13 6.74 33.01 -36.56
N VAL A 14 7.19 33.54 -35.42
CA VAL A 14 7.85 32.74 -34.39
C VAL A 14 6.77 31.96 -33.67
N MET A 15 6.59 30.66 -34.01
CA MET A 15 5.82 29.75 -33.20
C MET A 15 6.61 29.44 -31.95
N PHE A 16 6.27 30.10 -30.85
CA PHE A 16 6.62 29.62 -29.51
C PHE A 16 5.74 28.40 -29.21
N SER A 17 6.23 27.20 -29.49
CA SER A 17 5.73 25.99 -28.87
C SER A 17 6.10 26.09 -27.41
N SER A 18 5.16 26.50 -26.56
CA SER A 18 5.25 26.33 -25.12
C SER A 18 5.23 24.80 -24.82
N LEU A 19 6.41 24.20 -24.80
CA LEU A 19 6.63 22.96 -24.09
C LEU A 19 6.44 23.29 -22.60
N THR A 20 5.20 23.21 -22.11
CA THR A 20 4.97 22.98 -20.68
C THR A 20 5.52 21.60 -20.40
N ALA A 21 6.82 21.52 -20.13
CA ALA A 21 7.38 20.39 -19.43
C ALA A 21 6.59 20.31 -18.10
N TRP A 22 5.72 19.34 -17.98
CA TRP A 22 5.21 18.93 -16.68
C TRP A 22 6.46 18.51 -15.91
N ALA A 23 6.86 19.33 -14.95
CA ALA A 23 7.83 18.89 -13.94
C ALA A 23 7.13 17.75 -13.20
N GLN A 24 7.29 16.52 -13.68
CA GLN A 24 6.97 15.35 -12.91
C GLN A 24 7.80 15.48 -11.63
N ASN A 25 7.14 15.55 -10.48
CA ASN A 25 7.84 15.52 -9.22
C ASN A 25 8.67 14.23 -9.20
N GLU A 26 9.98 14.38 -9.16
CA GLU A 26 10.89 13.23 -9.09
C GLU A 26 10.59 12.47 -7.80
N ILE A 27 10.24 11.19 -7.95
CA ILE A 27 9.95 10.34 -6.80
C ILE A 27 11.28 9.97 -6.15
N PRO A 28 11.48 10.25 -4.85
CA PRO A 28 12.72 9.91 -4.17
C PRO A 28 13.00 8.41 -4.27
N LYS A 29 14.29 8.05 -4.43
CA LYS A 29 14.79 6.68 -4.35
C LYS A 29 15.59 6.49 -3.07
N GLY A 30 15.66 5.24 -2.61
CA GLY A 30 16.57 4.74 -1.60
C GLY A 30 17.36 3.57 -2.13
N ASP A 31 18.14 2.93 -1.28
CA ASP A 31 18.78 1.64 -1.58
C ASP A 31 17.71 0.57 -1.81
N ILE A 32 16.64 0.58 -1.00
CA ILE A 32 15.48 -0.31 -1.12
C ILE A 32 14.24 0.54 -1.48
N ASN A 33 13.50 0.12 -2.53
CA ASN A 33 12.34 0.84 -3.04
C ASN A 33 11.14 -0.10 -3.16
N LEU A 34 10.08 0.14 -2.39
CA LEU A 34 8.87 -0.68 -2.39
C LEU A 34 7.63 0.16 -2.74
N ILE A 35 6.78 -0.37 -3.59
CA ILE A 35 5.44 0.19 -3.79
C ILE A 35 4.51 -0.42 -2.74
N VAL A 36 3.68 0.41 -2.09
CA VAL A 36 2.71 0.00 -1.08
C VAL A 36 1.31 0.36 -1.56
N ALA A 37 0.46 -0.63 -1.75
CA ALA A 37 -0.89 -0.45 -2.27
C ALA A 37 -1.91 -1.28 -1.48
N SER A 38 -3.15 -0.82 -1.38
CA SER A 38 -4.22 -1.54 -0.69
C SER A 38 -5.59 -1.29 -1.30
N ASP A 39 -6.57 -2.12 -0.94
CA ASP A 39 -7.97 -1.95 -1.35
C ASP A 39 -8.11 -1.79 -2.87
N LEU A 40 -7.42 -2.65 -3.61
CA LEU A 40 -7.11 -2.49 -5.02
C LEU A 40 -8.29 -2.85 -5.94
N GLY A 41 -8.90 -4.01 -5.71
CA GLY A 41 -9.74 -4.66 -6.71
C GLY A 41 -11.17 -4.11 -6.80
N ARG A 42 -11.52 -3.61 -7.98
CA ARG A 42 -12.88 -3.17 -8.36
C ARG A 42 -13.19 -3.48 -9.82
N ASN A 43 -12.61 -4.56 -10.38
CA ASN A 43 -12.80 -4.95 -11.78
C ASN A 43 -12.48 -3.82 -12.78
N GLY A 44 -11.48 -2.98 -12.47
CA GLY A 44 -11.10 -1.85 -13.29
C GLY A 44 -12.01 -0.61 -13.20
N TYR A 45 -13.00 -0.62 -12.30
CA TYR A 45 -13.88 0.52 -12.06
C TYR A 45 -13.29 1.51 -11.04
N TYR A 46 -13.95 2.66 -10.92
CA TYR A 46 -13.47 3.81 -10.15
C TYR A 46 -12.09 4.25 -10.67
N ASP A 47 -11.18 4.60 -9.77
CA ASP A 47 -9.84 5.06 -10.13
C ASP A 47 -8.83 3.91 -10.34
N GLN A 48 -9.22 2.63 -10.24
CA GLN A 48 -8.30 1.49 -10.24
C GLN A 48 -7.36 1.46 -11.44
N LYS A 49 -7.87 1.64 -12.67
CA LYS A 49 -7.04 1.64 -13.88
C LYS A 49 -6.09 2.83 -13.94
N LYS A 50 -6.55 4.00 -13.48
CA LYS A 50 -5.70 5.20 -13.46
C LYS A 50 -4.58 5.07 -12.44
N VAL A 51 -4.89 4.58 -11.23
CA VAL A 51 -3.88 4.29 -10.20
C VAL A 51 -2.88 3.25 -10.70
N ALA A 52 -3.34 2.17 -11.32
CA ALA A 52 -2.46 1.13 -11.85
C ALA A 52 -1.52 1.65 -12.96
N ALA A 53 -2.01 2.51 -13.86
CA ALA A 53 -1.18 3.16 -14.87
C ALA A 53 -0.10 4.03 -14.22
N THR A 54 -0.49 4.90 -13.27
CA THR A 54 0.44 5.76 -12.53
C THR A 54 1.44 4.94 -11.69
N MET A 55 1.02 3.80 -11.12
CA MET A 55 1.96 2.88 -10.45
C MET A 55 3.03 2.37 -11.42
N GLY A 56 2.66 2.06 -12.68
CA GLY A 56 3.60 1.69 -13.74
C GLY A 56 4.57 2.82 -14.07
N ASP A 57 4.06 4.04 -14.30
CA ASP A 57 4.88 5.22 -14.60
C ASP A 57 5.87 5.54 -13.46
N VAL A 58 5.45 5.38 -12.20
CA VAL A 58 6.30 5.55 -11.01
C VAL A 58 7.31 4.40 -10.90
N ALA A 59 6.89 3.16 -11.20
CA ALA A 59 7.79 2.02 -11.21
C ALA A 59 8.95 2.17 -12.21
N GLU A 60 8.69 2.74 -13.39
CA GLU A 60 9.76 3.11 -14.36
C GLU A 60 10.80 4.08 -13.75
N GLN A 61 10.32 5.01 -12.92
CA GLN A 61 11.21 6.00 -12.31
C GLN A 61 12.05 5.41 -11.20
N ILE A 62 11.46 4.58 -10.31
CA ILE A 62 12.13 4.13 -9.08
C ILE A 62 12.81 2.77 -9.20
N GLY A 63 12.40 1.89 -10.13
CA GLY A 63 12.86 0.51 -10.21
C GLY A 63 12.52 -0.25 -8.91
N PRO A 64 11.24 -0.57 -8.64
CA PRO A 64 10.86 -1.13 -7.35
C PRO A 64 11.39 -2.56 -7.17
N ASP A 65 11.84 -2.88 -5.95
CA ASP A 65 12.24 -4.23 -5.55
C ASP A 65 11.03 -5.15 -5.40
N ALA A 66 9.89 -4.59 -4.98
CA ALA A 66 8.65 -5.32 -4.81
C ALA A 66 7.43 -4.39 -4.66
N VAL A 67 6.25 -5.00 -4.69
CA VAL A 67 4.97 -4.38 -4.29
C VAL A 67 4.43 -5.05 -3.03
N LEU A 68 4.06 -4.27 -2.03
CA LEU A 68 3.34 -4.73 -0.84
C LEU A 68 1.84 -4.49 -1.06
N ALA A 69 1.05 -5.56 -1.17
CA ALA A 69 -0.40 -5.48 -1.37
C ALA A 69 -1.15 -5.73 -0.04
N LEU A 70 -1.66 -4.65 0.58
CA LEU A 70 -2.14 -4.66 1.96
C LEU A 70 -3.61 -5.09 2.10
N GLY A 71 -4.04 -6.09 1.34
CA GLY A 71 -5.36 -6.71 1.41
C GLY A 71 -6.45 -6.00 0.61
N ASP A 72 -7.61 -6.65 0.58
CA ASP A 72 -8.77 -6.25 -0.22
C ASP A 72 -8.41 -6.06 -1.70
N THR A 73 -7.63 -7.02 -2.23
CA THR A 73 -7.32 -7.09 -3.67
C THR A 73 -8.53 -7.54 -4.49
N HIS A 74 -9.50 -8.19 -3.86
CA HIS A 74 -10.70 -8.73 -4.50
C HIS A 74 -11.98 -8.30 -3.76
N HIS A 75 -12.58 -7.19 -4.17
CA HIS A 75 -13.91 -6.80 -3.71
C HIS A 75 -14.99 -7.46 -4.60
N TYR A 76 -16.17 -7.89 -4.07
CA TYR A 76 -16.61 -7.76 -2.67
C TYR A 76 -16.45 -9.06 -1.88
N GLU A 77 -16.44 -10.22 -2.55
CA GLU A 77 -16.55 -11.54 -1.91
C GLU A 77 -15.23 -12.33 -1.91
N GLY A 78 -14.12 -11.70 -2.32
CA GLY A 78 -12.85 -12.41 -2.49
C GLY A 78 -12.86 -13.31 -3.74
N VAL A 79 -11.99 -14.31 -3.76
CA VAL A 79 -11.91 -15.31 -4.83
C VAL A 79 -12.37 -16.67 -4.33
N GLU A 80 -12.92 -17.49 -5.21
CA GLU A 80 -13.35 -18.87 -4.88
C GLU A 80 -12.22 -19.89 -5.10
N SER A 81 -11.37 -19.64 -6.10
CA SER A 81 -10.28 -20.55 -6.49
C SER A 81 -9.13 -19.82 -7.17
N VAL A 82 -8.03 -20.52 -7.45
CA VAL A 82 -6.91 -19.99 -8.24
C VAL A 82 -7.26 -19.71 -9.71
N SER A 83 -8.37 -20.22 -10.20
CA SER A 83 -8.90 -20.00 -11.56
C SER A 83 -10.06 -19.00 -11.60
N ASP A 84 -10.38 -18.35 -10.48
CA ASP A 84 -11.44 -17.34 -10.42
C ASP A 84 -11.14 -16.19 -11.41
N PRO A 85 -12.11 -15.80 -12.27
CA PRO A 85 -11.93 -14.69 -13.22
C PRO A 85 -11.53 -13.35 -12.55
N LEU A 86 -11.82 -13.16 -11.27
CA LEU A 86 -11.45 -11.97 -10.52
C LEU A 86 -9.93 -11.75 -10.48
N TRP A 87 -9.11 -12.81 -10.57
CA TRP A 87 -7.66 -12.66 -10.69
C TRP A 87 -7.28 -11.84 -11.92
N MET A 88 -7.94 -12.08 -13.04
CA MET A 88 -7.68 -11.35 -14.28
C MET A 88 -8.19 -9.90 -14.20
N THR A 89 -9.43 -9.71 -13.72
CA THR A 89 -10.11 -8.41 -13.79
C THR A 89 -9.76 -7.46 -12.65
N ASN A 90 -9.25 -7.97 -11.52
CA ASN A 90 -8.80 -7.15 -10.39
C ASN A 90 -7.28 -7.00 -10.33
N TYR A 91 -6.50 -7.93 -10.88
CA TYR A 91 -5.06 -7.97 -10.68
C TYR A 91 -4.26 -8.08 -11.98
N GLU A 92 -4.30 -9.21 -12.70
CA GLU A 92 -3.37 -9.49 -13.79
C GLU A 92 -3.46 -8.50 -14.96
N LEU A 93 -4.68 -8.20 -15.42
CA LEU A 93 -4.91 -7.28 -16.54
C LEU A 93 -4.89 -5.79 -16.12
N ILE A 94 -5.01 -5.51 -14.84
CA ILE A 94 -5.00 -4.15 -14.32
C ILE A 94 -3.56 -3.66 -14.08
N TYR A 95 -2.78 -4.43 -13.32
CA TYR A 95 -1.39 -4.10 -12.96
C TYR A 95 -0.41 -4.77 -13.92
N SER A 96 -0.64 -4.57 -15.24
CA SER A 96 0.09 -5.28 -16.31
C SER A 96 1.30 -4.51 -16.87
N HIS A 97 1.65 -3.36 -16.28
CA HIS A 97 2.84 -2.62 -16.69
C HIS A 97 4.10 -3.47 -16.51
N PRO A 98 5.06 -3.47 -17.47
CA PRO A 98 6.28 -4.29 -17.39
C PRO A 98 7.04 -4.13 -16.08
N GLU A 99 7.19 -2.90 -15.58
CA GLU A 99 7.92 -2.60 -14.33
C GLU A 99 7.17 -3.04 -13.06
N LEU A 100 5.90 -3.48 -13.18
CA LEU A 100 5.14 -4.09 -12.11
C LEU A 100 5.21 -5.63 -12.11
N MET A 101 6.05 -6.23 -13.00
CA MET A 101 6.30 -7.68 -13.04
C MET A 101 7.32 -8.14 -11.99
N VAL A 102 7.55 -7.34 -10.96
CA VAL A 102 8.30 -7.68 -9.75
C VAL A 102 7.47 -8.56 -8.81
N HIS A 103 8.06 -9.04 -7.70
CA HIS A 103 7.31 -9.77 -6.67
C HIS A 103 6.29 -8.88 -5.98
N TRP A 104 5.08 -9.39 -5.81
CA TRP A 104 4.02 -8.81 -4.99
C TRP A 104 3.87 -9.64 -3.73
N TYR A 105 4.01 -9.02 -2.58
CA TYR A 105 3.86 -9.62 -1.25
C TYR A 105 2.50 -9.20 -0.66
N PRO A 106 1.46 -10.03 -0.81
CA PRO A 106 0.11 -9.70 -0.38
C PRO A 106 -0.20 -10.17 1.04
N ILE A 107 -1.22 -9.57 1.63
CA ILE A 107 -1.93 -10.08 2.80
C ILE A 107 -3.43 -10.17 2.50
N CYS A 108 -4.17 -10.94 3.30
CA CYS A 108 -5.62 -10.96 3.24
C CYS A 108 -6.22 -9.73 3.96
N GLY A 109 -7.20 -9.09 3.31
CA GLY A 109 -8.13 -8.19 3.96
C GLY A 109 -9.44 -8.90 4.35
N ASN A 110 -10.43 -8.14 4.79
CA ASN A 110 -11.70 -8.73 5.18
C ASN A 110 -12.53 -9.21 3.98
N HIS A 111 -12.26 -8.73 2.77
CA HIS A 111 -12.93 -9.18 1.56
C HIS A 111 -12.39 -10.53 1.09
N GLU A 112 -11.09 -10.82 1.19
CA GLU A 112 -10.54 -12.16 0.94
C GLU A 112 -11.13 -13.20 1.91
N TYR A 113 -11.44 -12.81 3.15
CA TYR A 113 -12.05 -13.67 4.16
C TYR A 113 -13.54 -13.99 3.92
N ARG A 114 -14.18 -13.34 2.94
CA ARG A 114 -15.52 -13.73 2.47
C ARG A 114 -15.47 -14.85 1.44
N GLY A 115 -14.34 -14.97 0.73
CA GLY A 115 -14.06 -16.02 -0.24
C GLY A 115 -13.19 -17.14 0.34
N ASN A 116 -12.36 -17.69 -0.49
CA ASN A 116 -11.43 -18.76 -0.18
C ASN A 116 -10.02 -18.21 0.06
N THR A 117 -9.65 -17.99 1.31
CA THR A 117 -8.33 -17.46 1.68
C THR A 117 -7.17 -18.39 1.31
N GLN A 118 -7.41 -19.71 1.21
CA GLN A 118 -6.38 -20.65 0.75
C GLN A 118 -6.08 -20.46 -0.74
N ALA A 119 -7.08 -20.11 -1.56
CA ALA A 119 -6.87 -19.79 -2.96
C ALA A 119 -5.96 -18.57 -3.15
N VAL A 120 -5.99 -17.61 -2.22
CA VAL A 120 -5.10 -16.44 -2.25
C VAL A 120 -3.64 -16.84 -2.06
N ILE A 121 -3.37 -17.78 -1.16
CA ILE A 121 -2.03 -18.37 -0.94
C ILE A 121 -1.62 -19.21 -2.16
N ASP A 122 -2.50 -20.10 -2.60
CA ASP A 122 -2.21 -21.05 -3.67
C ASP A 122 -2.00 -20.38 -5.02
N TYR A 123 -2.48 -19.13 -5.21
CA TYR A 123 -2.23 -18.36 -6.42
C TYR A 123 -0.74 -18.08 -6.65
N SER A 124 0.09 -18.14 -5.62
CA SER A 124 1.56 -18.11 -5.73
C SER A 124 2.14 -19.23 -6.60
N LYS A 125 1.39 -20.31 -6.82
CA LYS A 125 1.76 -21.41 -7.73
C LYS A 125 1.35 -21.14 -9.18
N VAL A 126 0.52 -20.12 -9.42
CA VAL A 126 -0.04 -19.74 -10.73
C VAL A 126 0.66 -18.51 -11.30
N SER A 127 0.74 -17.45 -10.52
CA SER A 127 1.37 -16.19 -10.93
C SER A 127 2.79 -16.07 -10.37
N ARG A 128 3.76 -15.82 -11.24
CA ARG A 128 5.19 -15.69 -10.83
C ARG A 128 5.44 -14.50 -9.92
N ARG A 129 4.61 -13.47 -10.02
CA ARG A 129 4.77 -12.24 -9.25
C ARG A 129 4.01 -12.25 -7.93
N TRP A 130 3.03 -13.13 -7.75
CA TRP A 130 2.28 -13.26 -6.50
C TRP A 130 3.02 -14.18 -5.54
N ASP A 131 3.52 -13.65 -4.43
CA ASP A 131 4.34 -14.38 -3.46
C ASP A 131 3.74 -14.24 -2.05
N MET A 132 2.84 -15.17 -1.71
CA MET A 132 2.19 -15.27 -0.41
C MET A 132 2.48 -16.64 0.21
N PRO A 133 3.57 -16.79 0.97
CA PRO A 133 3.99 -18.10 1.50
C PRO A 133 3.08 -18.63 2.61
N ALA A 134 2.41 -17.73 3.33
CA ALA A 134 1.50 -18.04 4.44
C ALA A 134 0.54 -16.87 4.67
N LYS A 135 -0.41 -17.00 5.59
CA LYS A 135 -1.33 -15.93 5.98
C LYS A 135 -0.63 -14.78 6.69
N TYR A 136 0.39 -15.08 7.47
CA TYR A 136 1.30 -14.11 8.08
C TYR A 136 2.73 -14.60 7.91
N TYR A 137 3.64 -13.71 7.62
CA TYR A 137 5.03 -14.03 7.27
C TYR A 137 5.94 -12.80 7.36
N THR A 138 7.22 -12.99 7.10
CA THR A 138 8.19 -11.91 7.00
C THR A 138 8.88 -11.90 5.64
N LYS A 139 9.34 -10.74 5.23
CA LYS A 139 10.27 -10.57 4.12
C LYS A 139 11.34 -9.57 4.51
N ALA A 140 12.59 -10.00 4.46
CA ALA A 140 13.73 -9.11 4.59
C ALA A 140 14.19 -8.67 3.19
N PHE A 141 14.47 -7.37 3.06
CA PHE A 141 15.10 -6.75 1.91
C PHE A 141 16.48 -6.27 2.33
N LYS A 142 17.45 -6.38 1.43
CA LYS A 142 18.81 -5.93 1.68
C LYS A 142 19.43 -5.41 0.40
N ASP A 143 20.01 -4.22 0.47
CA ASP A 143 20.89 -3.68 -0.55
C ASP A 143 22.09 -3.01 0.11
N GLY A 144 23.31 -3.45 -0.27
CA GLY A 144 24.54 -3.03 0.38
C GLY A 144 24.52 -3.24 1.90
N ASP A 145 24.65 -2.14 2.63
CA ASP A 145 24.59 -2.11 4.10
C ASP A 145 23.21 -1.78 4.66
N THR A 146 22.22 -1.53 3.80
CA THR A 146 20.85 -1.21 4.20
C THR A 146 20.01 -2.48 4.29
N SER A 147 19.27 -2.62 5.39
CA SER A 147 18.37 -3.76 5.64
C SER A 147 17.01 -3.29 6.15
N LEU A 148 15.95 -3.91 5.62
CA LEU A 148 14.55 -3.63 5.97
C LEU A 148 13.82 -4.95 6.20
N LEU A 149 13.27 -5.14 7.39
CA LEU A 149 12.33 -6.22 7.69
C LEU A 149 10.89 -5.71 7.50
N VAL A 150 10.13 -6.41 6.66
CA VAL A 150 8.68 -6.23 6.56
C VAL A 150 7.99 -7.43 7.19
N VAL A 151 7.14 -7.18 8.20
CA VAL A 151 6.35 -8.20 8.91
C VAL A 151 4.90 -8.08 8.47
N PHE A 152 4.37 -9.13 7.85
CA PHE A 152 3.04 -9.18 7.26
C PHE A 152 2.07 -9.87 8.21
N LEU A 153 0.99 -9.17 8.61
CA LEU A 153 -0.02 -9.66 9.54
C LEU A 153 -1.32 -10.04 8.83
N ASP A 154 -1.89 -11.15 9.25
CA ASP A 154 -3.25 -11.56 8.92
C ASP A 154 -4.22 -10.98 9.97
N THR A 155 -4.72 -9.78 9.71
CA THR A 155 -5.47 -9.03 10.71
C THR A 155 -6.93 -9.43 10.93
N PRO A 156 -7.69 -9.97 9.94
CA PRO A 156 -9.08 -10.36 10.18
C PRO A 156 -9.27 -11.33 11.36
N PRO A 157 -8.46 -12.40 11.54
CA PRO A 157 -8.59 -13.30 12.69
C PRO A 157 -8.25 -12.67 14.04
N LEU A 158 -7.53 -11.55 14.05
CA LEU A 158 -7.18 -10.82 15.27
C LEU A 158 -8.32 -9.94 15.79
N ILE A 159 -9.43 -9.84 15.05
CA ILE A 159 -10.58 -8.97 15.33
C ILE A 159 -11.81 -9.82 15.60
N ASP A 160 -12.38 -9.71 16.79
CA ASP A 160 -13.53 -10.49 17.25
C ASP A 160 -14.75 -10.36 16.35
N LYS A 161 -14.96 -9.21 15.72
CA LYS A 161 -16.07 -8.96 14.80
C LYS A 161 -16.09 -9.99 13.66
N TYR A 162 -14.94 -10.32 13.07
CA TYR A 162 -14.85 -11.26 11.95
C TYR A 162 -14.97 -12.70 12.42
N ARG A 163 -14.38 -13.02 13.55
CA ARG A 163 -14.50 -14.35 14.18
C ARG A 163 -15.92 -14.71 14.60
N LYS A 164 -16.70 -13.71 15.04
CA LYS A 164 -18.12 -13.89 15.44
C LYS A 164 -19.09 -14.02 14.28
N LYS A 165 -18.67 -13.72 13.05
CA LYS A 165 -19.50 -13.77 11.84
C LYS A 165 -19.04 -14.87 10.89
N SER A 166 -19.02 -16.12 11.36
CA SER A 166 -18.54 -17.29 10.60
C SER A 166 -19.28 -17.53 9.28
N ASP A 167 -20.55 -17.12 9.18
CA ASP A 167 -21.32 -17.24 7.94
C ASP A 167 -20.78 -16.30 6.84
N THR A 168 -20.22 -15.15 7.23
CA THR A 168 -19.67 -14.18 6.28
C THR A 168 -18.16 -14.35 6.12
N TYR A 169 -17.47 -14.80 7.18
CA TYR A 169 -16.01 -14.92 7.25
C TYR A 169 -15.61 -16.32 7.74
N PRO A 170 -15.89 -17.37 6.93
CA PRO A 170 -15.81 -18.77 7.40
C PRO A 170 -14.40 -19.20 7.85
N ASP A 171 -13.36 -18.57 7.30
CA ASP A 171 -11.98 -18.91 7.62
C ASP A 171 -11.43 -18.16 8.84
N ALA A 172 -12.08 -17.08 9.30
CA ALA A 172 -11.55 -16.26 10.41
C ALA A 172 -11.52 -17.02 11.74
N THR A 173 -12.49 -17.91 11.97
CA THR A 173 -12.55 -18.75 13.18
C THR A 173 -11.59 -19.93 13.15
N LYS A 174 -11.08 -20.31 11.97
CA LYS A 174 -10.16 -21.43 11.78
C LYS A 174 -8.71 -21.05 12.06
N GLN A 175 -8.42 -19.74 12.20
CA GLN A 175 -7.06 -19.26 12.44
C GLN A 175 -6.75 -19.19 13.93
N ASP A 176 -5.54 -19.57 14.30
CA ASP A 176 -5.02 -19.41 15.66
C ASP A 176 -4.44 -18.01 15.86
N ALA A 177 -5.26 -17.10 16.38
CA ALA A 177 -4.87 -15.72 16.65
C ALA A 177 -3.73 -15.62 17.69
N ASP A 178 -3.76 -16.48 18.71
CA ASP A 178 -2.75 -16.48 19.78
C ASP A 178 -1.38 -16.97 19.26
N ALA A 179 -1.39 -17.97 18.37
CA ALA A 179 -0.16 -18.41 17.70
C ALA A 179 0.45 -17.29 16.86
N GLN A 180 -0.36 -16.55 16.09
CA GLN A 180 0.13 -15.42 15.32
C GLN A 180 0.72 -14.31 16.21
N LEU A 181 0.08 -13.98 17.32
CA LEU A 181 0.58 -12.95 18.25
C LEU A 181 1.89 -13.38 18.94
N LYS A 182 2.03 -14.65 19.31
CA LYS A 182 3.29 -15.18 19.83
C LYS A 182 4.40 -15.17 18.79
N TRP A 183 4.06 -15.53 17.54
CA TRP A 183 4.99 -15.46 16.42
C TRP A 183 5.44 -14.03 16.18
N LEU A 184 4.52 -13.03 16.17
CA LEU A 184 4.84 -11.61 16.00
C LEU A 184 5.82 -11.13 17.07
N ASP A 185 5.57 -11.46 18.34
CA ASP A 185 6.44 -11.09 19.46
C ASP A 185 7.85 -11.70 19.31
N SER A 186 7.94 -12.97 18.91
CA SER A 186 9.22 -13.65 18.66
C SER A 186 9.99 -13.02 17.50
N VAL A 187 9.33 -12.82 16.35
CA VAL A 187 9.96 -12.22 15.15
C VAL A 187 10.53 -10.83 15.45
N LEU A 188 9.76 -10.00 16.14
CA LEU A 188 10.19 -8.64 16.48
C LEU A 188 11.30 -8.63 17.55
N SER A 189 11.32 -9.64 18.44
CA SER A 189 12.41 -9.80 19.41
C SER A 189 13.74 -10.19 18.75
N ASP A 190 13.68 -10.96 17.68
CA ASP A 190 14.86 -11.46 16.97
C ASP A 190 15.32 -10.53 15.85
N ALA A 191 14.52 -9.49 15.51
CA ALA A 191 14.80 -8.56 14.42
C ALA A 191 16.03 -7.70 14.72
N SER A 192 16.91 -7.58 13.73
CA SER A 192 18.17 -6.83 13.81
C SER A 192 18.42 -5.94 12.59
N GLU A 193 17.42 -5.86 11.70
CA GLU A 193 17.49 -5.03 10.52
C GLU A 193 17.50 -3.53 10.87
N ASP A 194 18.01 -2.71 9.95
CA ASP A 194 18.10 -1.26 10.14
C ASP A 194 16.74 -0.62 10.35
N TRP A 195 15.72 -1.14 9.64
CA TRP A 195 14.34 -0.68 9.68
C TRP A 195 13.37 -1.85 9.83
N ILE A 196 12.35 -1.65 10.66
CA ILE A 196 11.30 -2.65 10.92
C ILE A 196 9.95 -2.03 10.61
N VAL A 197 9.30 -2.51 9.55
CA VAL A 197 7.97 -2.10 9.13
C VAL A 197 7.00 -3.27 9.32
N VAL A 198 5.91 -3.03 10.04
CA VAL A 198 4.83 -4.01 10.18
C VAL A 198 3.66 -3.58 9.31
N VAL A 199 3.13 -4.50 8.52
CA VAL A 199 1.98 -4.23 7.65
C VAL A 199 0.80 -5.13 8.02
N GLY A 200 -0.39 -4.57 7.94
CA GLY A 200 -1.64 -5.29 8.16
C GLY A 200 -2.77 -4.65 7.34
N HIS A 201 -3.92 -5.30 7.24
CA HIS A 201 -5.03 -4.68 6.52
C HIS A 201 -5.78 -3.67 7.39
N HIS A 202 -6.06 -4.02 8.65
CA HIS A 202 -6.88 -3.18 9.56
C HIS A 202 -6.03 -2.17 10.34
N PRO A 203 -6.55 -0.93 10.54
CA PRO A 203 -5.85 0.10 11.31
C PRO A 203 -5.81 -0.19 12.80
N ILE A 204 -4.71 0.21 13.44
CA ILE A 204 -4.62 0.34 14.90
C ILE A 204 -5.27 1.65 15.33
N PHE A 205 -4.97 2.73 14.64
CA PHE A 205 -5.58 4.05 14.83
C PHE A 205 -6.08 4.59 13.50
N ALA A 206 -7.30 5.11 13.46
CA ALA A 206 -7.85 5.80 12.30
C ALA A 206 -9.11 6.59 12.68
N SER A 207 -9.33 7.70 12.00
CA SER A 207 -10.65 8.33 11.92
C SER A 207 -11.49 7.59 10.88
N THR A 208 -12.63 7.06 11.29
CA THR A 208 -13.54 6.31 10.42
C THR A 208 -14.88 6.09 11.10
N ASP A 209 -15.93 5.93 10.31
CA ASP A 209 -17.27 5.50 10.74
C ASP A 209 -17.39 3.98 10.91
N LYS A 210 -16.35 3.21 10.54
CA LYS A 210 -16.30 1.76 10.75
C LYS A 210 -16.29 1.42 12.25
N SER A 211 -16.66 0.17 12.57
CA SER A 211 -16.78 -0.32 13.94
C SER A 211 -15.51 -0.01 14.78
N GLU A 212 -15.71 0.66 15.91
CA GLU A 212 -14.64 0.95 16.86
C GLU A 212 -14.00 -0.32 17.44
N SER A 213 -14.76 -1.40 17.53
CA SER A 213 -14.26 -2.68 18.04
C SER A 213 -13.07 -3.23 17.21
N GLU A 214 -13.01 -2.94 15.91
CA GLU A 214 -11.87 -3.34 15.07
C GLU A 214 -10.58 -2.71 15.59
N ARG A 215 -10.59 -1.39 15.79
CA ARG A 215 -9.42 -0.65 16.30
C ARG A 215 -9.09 -1.04 17.73
N THR A 216 -10.12 -1.23 18.57
CA THR A 216 -9.93 -1.65 19.96
C THR A 216 -9.24 -3.00 20.06
N ASP A 217 -9.62 -3.98 19.23
CA ASP A 217 -8.98 -5.29 19.18
C ASP A 217 -7.52 -5.18 18.68
N MET A 218 -7.28 -4.40 17.62
CA MET A 218 -5.94 -4.16 17.10
C MET A 218 -5.03 -3.45 18.11
N GLN A 219 -5.55 -2.45 18.83
CA GLN A 219 -4.81 -1.74 19.89
C GLN A 219 -4.42 -2.69 21.04
N LYS A 220 -5.36 -3.52 21.49
CA LYS A 220 -5.12 -4.44 22.61
C LYS A 220 -4.16 -5.57 22.27
N ARG A 221 -4.26 -6.12 21.07
CA ARG A 221 -3.55 -7.35 20.66
C ARG A 221 -2.25 -7.03 19.94
N VAL A 222 -2.28 -6.11 18.97
CA VAL A 222 -1.14 -5.83 18.11
C VAL A 222 -0.29 -4.67 18.64
N ASP A 223 -0.90 -3.49 18.90
CA ASP A 223 -0.14 -2.30 19.32
C ASP A 223 0.69 -2.52 20.59
N THR A 224 0.15 -3.29 21.54
CA THR A 224 0.86 -3.69 22.77
C THR A 224 2.16 -4.46 22.48
N ILE A 225 2.19 -5.27 21.43
CA ILE A 225 3.39 -5.99 21.00
C ILE A 225 4.33 -5.03 20.28
N LEU A 226 3.82 -4.28 19.28
CA LEU A 226 4.66 -3.38 18.49
C LEU A 226 5.42 -2.37 19.37
N ARG A 227 4.77 -1.85 20.41
CA ARG A 227 5.37 -0.85 21.33
C ARG A 227 6.47 -1.43 22.22
N ARG A 228 6.56 -2.74 22.40
CA ARG A 228 7.65 -3.38 23.16
C ARG A 228 8.92 -3.54 22.34
N HIS A 229 8.81 -3.43 21.03
CA HIS A 229 9.89 -3.65 20.09
C HIS A 229 10.21 -2.37 19.31
N ASN A 230 11.31 -2.39 18.57
CA ASN A 230 11.78 -1.24 17.79
C ASN A 230 11.10 -1.14 16.42
N VAL A 231 9.77 -1.19 16.39
CA VAL A 231 8.99 -1.02 15.15
C VAL A 231 9.01 0.45 14.75
N ASP A 232 9.38 0.72 13.51
CA ASP A 232 9.45 2.08 12.97
C ASP A 232 8.10 2.56 12.45
N MET A 233 7.38 1.69 11.71
CA MET A 233 6.14 2.08 11.06
C MET A 233 5.16 0.90 11.05
N TYR A 234 3.87 1.21 11.25
CA TYR A 234 2.74 0.33 10.98
C TYR A 234 1.93 0.89 9.80
N ILE A 235 1.79 0.13 8.72
CA ILE A 235 1.05 0.55 7.53
C ILE A 235 -0.14 -0.38 7.32
N CYS A 236 -1.32 0.19 7.02
CA CYS A 236 -2.54 -0.58 6.78
C CYS A 236 -3.39 0.05 5.67
N GLY A 237 -4.48 -0.64 5.28
CA GLY A 237 -5.49 -0.17 4.35
C GLY A 237 -6.87 -0.02 4.98
N HIS A 238 -7.89 -0.72 4.41
CA HIS A 238 -9.23 -0.90 4.94
C HIS A 238 -10.13 0.33 4.97
N ILE A 239 -9.59 1.52 5.27
CA ILE A 239 -10.39 2.74 5.47
C ILE A 239 -10.62 3.50 4.16
N HIS A 240 -9.81 3.23 3.14
CA HIS A 240 -9.87 3.85 1.81
C HIS A 240 -9.61 5.36 1.83
N ASN A 241 -8.66 5.81 2.60
CA ASN A 241 -8.13 7.18 2.58
C ASN A 241 -6.75 7.20 3.22
N TYR A 242 -6.01 8.27 2.99
CA TYR A 242 -4.74 8.49 3.67
C TYR A 242 -4.95 9.07 5.06
N GLN A 243 -4.25 8.51 6.04
CA GLN A 243 -4.09 9.13 7.36
C GLN A 243 -2.68 8.83 7.89
N TYR A 244 -2.00 9.86 8.38
CA TYR A 244 -0.79 9.71 9.15
C TYR A 244 -1.04 10.18 10.58
N ILE A 245 -0.78 9.31 11.54
CA ILE A 245 -1.16 9.49 12.93
C ILE A 245 0.07 9.27 13.82
N LYS A 246 0.36 10.24 14.69
CA LYS A 246 1.32 10.09 15.79
C LYS A 246 0.58 9.97 17.11
N LYS A 247 0.98 9.00 17.92
CA LYS A 247 0.38 8.80 19.26
C LYS A 247 1.37 9.13 20.35
N THR A 248 0.91 9.93 21.30
CA THR A 248 1.69 10.25 22.50
C THR A 248 2.19 8.97 23.18
N GLY A 249 3.47 8.94 23.51
CA GLY A 249 4.11 7.76 24.12
C GLY A 249 4.39 6.60 23.17
N SER A 250 4.22 6.79 21.85
CA SER A 250 4.67 5.83 20.84
C SER A 250 5.73 6.44 19.93
N LYS A 251 6.72 5.63 19.58
CA LYS A 251 7.73 5.98 18.56
C LYS A 251 7.30 5.53 17.16
N ILE A 252 6.25 4.74 17.06
CA ILE A 252 5.77 4.15 15.81
C ILE A 252 5.02 5.19 14.99
N ASP A 253 5.28 5.24 13.69
CA ASP A 253 4.50 5.99 12.73
C ASP A 253 3.32 5.11 12.25
N TYR A 254 2.09 5.53 12.57
CA TYR A 254 0.88 4.81 12.16
C TYR A 254 0.34 5.42 10.88
N VAL A 255 0.27 4.61 9.83
CA VAL A 255 -0.17 5.05 8.51
C VAL A 255 -1.35 4.21 8.04
N VAL A 256 -2.42 4.88 7.66
CA VAL A 256 -3.46 4.30 6.81
C VAL A 256 -3.11 4.68 5.37
N ASN A 257 -2.82 3.69 4.54
CA ASN A 257 -2.63 3.85 3.11
C ASN A 257 -4.01 3.93 2.42
N THR A 258 -4.10 4.72 1.36
CA THR A 258 -5.37 4.91 0.65
C THR A 258 -5.77 3.68 -0.16
N SER A 259 -6.95 3.76 -0.77
CA SER A 259 -7.39 2.75 -1.75
C SER A 259 -6.82 3.03 -3.14
N GLY A 260 -6.35 1.98 -3.79
CA GLY A 260 -6.01 2.00 -5.22
C GLY A 260 -7.23 2.11 -6.14
N SER A 261 -8.43 2.32 -5.61
CA SER A 261 -9.66 2.38 -6.40
C SER A 261 -10.68 3.40 -5.88
N LYS A 262 -11.51 3.03 -4.91
CA LYS A 262 -12.59 3.87 -4.37
C LYS A 262 -12.22 4.40 -2.99
N THR A 263 -12.30 5.72 -2.80
CA THR A 263 -11.91 6.39 -1.56
C THR A 263 -13.09 6.87 -0.71
N ARG A 264 -12.79 7.34 0.49
CA ARG A 264 -13.72 7.91 1.48
C ARG A 264 -13.07 9.13 2.15
N VAL A 265 -13.89 10.12 2.49
CA VAL A 265 -13.43 11.33 3.17
C VAL A 265 -12.98 10.98 4.61
N PRO A 266 -11.73 11.33 5.01
CA PRO A 266 -11.25 11.12 6.37
C PRO A 266 -11.70 12.24 7.32
N GLY A 267 -11.95 11.88 8.59
CA GLY A 267 -12.04 12.84 9.68
C GLY A 267 -10.70 13.04 10.39
N ASP A 268 -10.75 13.59 11.60
CA ASP A 268 -9.60 13.76 12.49
C ASP A 268 -9.76 12.93 13.76
N ILE A 269 -8.65 12.47 14.32
CA ILE A 269 -8.51 11.98 15.69
C ILE A 269 -7.31 12.64 16.34
N GLU A 270 -7.18 12.48 17.65
CA GLU A 270 -5.98 12.93 18.36
C GLU A 270 -4.71 12.32 17.75
N GLY A 271 -3.76 13.17 17.37
CA GLY A 271 -2.51 12.78 16.74
C GLY A 271 -2.56 12.70 15.21
N THR A 272 -3.66 13.06 14.54
CA THR A 272 -3.69 13.20 13.08
C THR A 272 -2.73 14.28 12.63
N VAL A 273 -1.74 13.90 11.81
CA VAL A 273 -0.73 14.80 11.23
C VAL A 273 -1.08 15.14 9.78
N PHE A 274 -1.52 14.14 9.02
CA PHE A 274 -1.93 14.29 7.63
C PHE A 274 -3.13 13.40 7.32
N LYS A 275 -3.98 13.85 6.39
CA LYS A 275 -5.10 13.08 5.85
C LYS A 275 -5.46 13.55 4.44
N SER A 276 -5.95 12.62 3.61
CA SER A 276 -6.46 12.92 2.26
C SER A 276 -7.41 11.82 1.80
N ASP A 277 -8.42 12.17 1.02
CA ASP A 277 -9.33 11.25 0.34
C ASP A 277 -8.89 10.92 -1.10
N ALA A 278 -7.69 11.31 -1.50
CA ALA A 278 -7.18 11.01 -2.82
C ALA A 278 -6.98 9.49 -3.01
N PRO A 279 -7.44 8.90 -4.12
CA PRO A 279 -7.04 7.55 -4.51
C PRO A 279 -5.57 7.54 -4.94
N GLY A 280 -4.87 6.43 -4.68
CA GLY A 280 -3.45 6.36 -5.01
C GLY A 280 -2.74 5.15 -4.38
N PHE A 281 -1.48 5.32 -4.10
CA PHE A 281 -0.58 4.34 -3.49
C PHE A 281 0.59 5.06 -2.83
N SER A 282 1.44 4.33 -2.11
CA SER A 282 2.64 4.93 -1.52
C SER A 282 3.91 4.28 -2.06
N VAL A 283 5.03 5.00 -1.93
CA VAL A 283 6.38 4.48 -2.18
C VAL A 283 7.16 4.54 -0.88
N LEU A 284 7.62 3.38 -0.42
CA LEU A 284 8.48 3.24 0.74
C LEU A 284 9.92 3.12 0.27
N ASN A 285 10.76 4.06 0.70
CA ASN A 285 12.19 4.05 0.40
C ASN A 285 12.97 3.89 1.71
N ALA A 286 13.95 3.00 1.71
CA ALA A 286 14.87 2.84 2.83
C ALA A 286 16.31 3.04 2.37
N ASP A 287 17.02 3.89 3.09
CA ASP A 287 18.47 4.03 3.11
C ASP A 287 18.97 3.65 4.49
N ARG A 288 20.28 3.51 4.66
CA ARG A 288 20.85 3.23 5.97
C ARG A 288 20.45 4.25 7.05
N GLU A 289 20.34 5.52 6.69
CA GLU A 289 20.11 6.65 7.60
C GLU A 289 18.67 7.15 7.64
N SER A 290 17.83 6.73 6.67
CA SER A 290 16.45 7.24 6.57
C SER A 290 15.47 6.22 6.02
N LEU A 291 14.26 6.25 6.57
CA LEU A 291 13.06 5.54 6.05
C LEU A 291 12.03 6.58 5.65
N ARG A 292 11.52 6.52 4.41
CA ARG A 292 10.54 7.47 3.88
C ARG A 292 9.36 6.73 3.29
N LEU A 293 8.15 7.19 3.60
CA LEU A 293 6.93 6.76 2.92
C LEU A 293 6.31 7.96 2.23
N ASN A 294 6.36 7.98 0.91
CA ASN A 294 5.78 9.00 0.06
C ASN A 294 4.37 8.57 -0.33
N MET A 295 3.36 9.36 0.05
CA MET A 295 1.95 9.14 -0.28
C MET A 295 1.64 9.85 -1.59
N LEU A 296 1.24 9.11 -2.63
CA LEU A 296 0.99 9.63 -3.98
C LEU A 296 -0.49 9.56 -4.33
N ASP A 297 -0.96 10.57 -5.07
CA ASP A 297 -2.27 10.52 -5.69
C ASP A 297 -2.26 9.70 -7.00
N LYS A 298 -3.41 9.58 -7.62
CA LYS A 298 -3.57 8.88 -8.91
C LYS A 298 -2.92 9.58 -10.11
N GLU A 299 -2.46 10.80 -9.95
CA GLU A 299 -1.69 11.57 -10.93
C GLU A 299 -0.17 11.42 -10.70
N GLY A 300 0.27 10.79 -9.60
CA GLY A 300 1.68 10.62 -9.24
C GLY A 300 2.27 11.79 -8.45
N ASN A 301 1.43 12.72 -7.97
CA ASN A 301 1.91 13.80 -7.11
C ASN A 301 2.11 13.29 -5.69
N ILE A 302 3.24 13.67 -5.06
CA ILE A 302 3.48 13.41 -3.64
C ILE A 302 2.60 14.37 -2.83
N LEU A 303 1.64 13.82 -2.09
CA LEU A 303 0.76 14.56 -1.21
C LEU A 303 1.40 14.79 0.16
N TYR A 304 2.15 13.82 0.65
CA TYR A 304 2.83 13.87 1.94
C TYR A 304 3.97 12.85 1.99
N THR A 305 5.00 13.16 2.78
CA THR A 305 6.10 12.25 3.08
C THR A 305 6.22 12.06 4.59
N VAL A 306 6.06 10.82 5.05
CA VAL A 306 6.46 10.41 6.40
C VAL A 306 7.94 10.07 6.36
N LYS A 307 8.75 10.75 7.19
CA LYS A 307 10.20 10.57 7.23
C LYS A 307 10.66 10.22 8.65
N ARG A 308 11.56 9.24 8.73
CA ARG A 308 12.32 8.91 9.93
C ARG A 308 13.80 8.97 9.59
N ASP A 309 14.56 9.54 10.48
CA ASP A 309 16.02 9.53 10.47
C ASP A 309 16.50 8.75 11.71
N LYS A 310 17.65 8.06 11.61
CA LYS A 310 18.31 7.39 12.74
C LYS A 310 18.88 8.36 13.74
#